data_2f9b41dd7e169ba86a8c2830ea1bd4df
#
_entry.id   2f9b41dd7e169ba86a8c2830ea1bd4df
#
_cell.length_a   1.000
_cell.length_b   1.000
_cell.length_c   1.000
_cell.angle_alpha   90.00
_cell.angle_beta   90.00
_cell.angle_gamma   90.00
#
_symmetry.space_group_name_H-M   'P 1'
#
loop_
_entity.id
_entity.type
_entity.pdbx_description
1 polymer ?
#
loop_
_entity_poly.entity_id
_entity_poly.type
_entity_poly.pdbx_seq_one_letter_code
_entity_poly.pdbx_strand_id
1 'polypeptide(L)'
;DAFAVILQGATKKFIAGYAVDDSFLMWLAARYGDEKVVRIASAVLDGTEDPEVWYDITGSSIHVLWLMYCRDSGFQQYRLQNVYWKEAGEDGKIVLGFAGDINFADDWYTMEYMNRQTNGIYDCFSEDLLSEMQNVDVMVMNNEFTYAESGSVEAVPGKAYTFRADPEDVELLSVFGTDAVTLANNHVYDYGEEGLLSTLDCLRKADIPYTGAGENRKEASKILSFVIGGRKIAIVSATQIERATKYTKEATETEPGVLKTLNPAAFLEVIRE
;
A
#
# COMPACT_ATOMS: atom_id res chain seq x y z
N ASP A 1 -17.64 37.94 13.72
CA ASP A 1 -17.77 37.36 12.39
C ASP A 1 -18.35 35.94 12.51
N ALA A 2 -19.54 35.68 11.93
CA ALA A 2 -20.25 34.40 12.07
C ALA A 2 -19.41 33.22 11.59
N PHE A 3 -18.58 33.40 10.56
CA PHE A 3 -17.66 32.41 10.03
C PHE A 3 -16.63 31.98 11.08
N ALA A 4 -16.00 32.92 11.77
CA ALA A 4 -15.02 32.63 12.80
C ALA A 4 -15.62 31.87 14.00
N VAL A 5 -16.87 32.17 14.38
CA VAL A 5 -17.55 31.47 15.47
C VAL A 5 -17.90 30.03 15.07
N ILE A 6 -18.38 29.81 13.85
CA ILE A 6 -18.68 28.48 13.33
C ILE A 6 -17.40 27.65 13.24
N LEU A 7 -16.31 28.22 12.74
CA LEU A 7 -14.99 27.54 12.67
C LEU A 7 -14.50 27.15 14.05
N GLN A 8 -14.54 28.03 15.04
CA GLN A 8 -14.10 27.71 16.42
C GLN A 8 -14.97 26.62 17.07
N GLY A 9 -16.27 26.60 16.79
CA GLY A 9 -17.16 25.54 17.27
C GLY A 9 -16.87 24.19 16.60
N ALA A 10 -16.68 24.19 15.28
CA ALA A 10 -16.38 23.02 14.51
C ALA A 10 -15.01 22.43 14.88
N THR A 11 -13.97 23.26 15.03
CA THR A 11 -12.62 22.83 15.41
C THR A 11 -12.62 21.94 16.66
N LYS A 12 -13.45 22.25 17.66
CA LYS A 12 -13.55 21.44 18.88
C LYS A 12 -14.18 20.06 18.68
N LYS A 13 -15.04 19.87 17.69
CA LYS A 13 -15.70 18.59 17.38
C LYS A 13 -14.91 17.73 16.38
N PHE A 14 -14.16 18.35 15.48
CA PHE A 14 -13.31 17.64 14.52
C PHE A 14 -12.20 16.79 15.14
N ILE A 15 -11.95 16.93 16.43
CA ILE A 15 -10.70 16.54 17.10
C ILE A 15 -10.64 15.07 17.55
N ALA A 16 -11.55 14.21 17.22
CA ALA A 16 -11.37 12.79 17.52
C ALA A 16 -10.38 12.14 16.55
N GLY A 17 -9.09 12.56 16.60
CA GLY A 17 -8.00 11.92 15.87
C GLY A 17 -7.11 12.80 14.98
N TYR A 18 -7.53 14.02 14.66
CA TYR A 18 -6.73 14.98 13.89
C TYR A 18 -6.45 16.21 14.73
N ALA A 19 -5.17 16.61 14.84
CA ALA A 19 -4.82 17.91 15.42
C ALA A 19 -5.23 19.02 14.44
N VAL A 20 -6.53 19.24 14.29
CA VAL A 20 -7.08 20.28 13.43
C VAL A 20 -7.00 21.59 14.19
N ASP A 21 -6.06 22.42 13.78
CA ASP A 21 -6.05 23.81 14.12
C ASP A 21 -6.86 24.61 13.08
N ASP A 22 -7.02 25.90 13.33
CA ASP A 22 -7.72 26.80 12.40
C ASP A 22 -7.09 26.81 10.99
N SER A 23 -5.84 26.36 10.86
CA SER A 23 -5.10 26.34 9.60
C SER A 23 -5.67 25.37 8.57
N PHE A 24 -6.16 24.20 9.00
CA PHE A 24 -6.81 23.26 8.09
C PHE A 24 -8.12 23.82 7.51
N LEU A 25 -8.94 24.44 8.34
CA LEU A 25 -10.19 25.04 7.90
C LEU A 25 -9.93 26.28 7.01
N MET A 26 -8.91 27.06 7.29
CA MET A 26 -8.49 28.17 6.43
C MET A 26 -7.95 27.67 5.08
N TRP A 27 -7.20 26.57 5.07
CA TRP A 27 -6.76 25.94 3.83
C TRP A 27 -7.93 25.42 3.00
N LEU A 28 -8.93 24.80 3.64
CA LEU A 28 -10.17 24.38 2.98
C LEU A 28 -10.92 25.57 2.38
N ALA A 29 -11.07 26.66 3.14
CA ALA A 29 -11.75 27.86 2.67
C ALA A 29 -11.06 28.50 1.47
N ALA A 30 -9.72 28.57 1.49
CA ALA A 30 -8.94 29.07 0.37
C ALA A 30 -9.09 28.22 -0.91
N ARG A 31 -9.30 26.91 -0.76
CA ARG A 31 -9.38 25.95 -1.87
C ARG A 31 -10.79 25.75 -2.41
N TYR A 32 -11.78 25.71 -1.54
CA TYR A 32 -13.16 25.34 -1.88
C TYR A 32 -14.17 26.47 -1.72
N GLY A 33 -13.77 27.56 -1.07
CA GLY A 33 -14.60 28.73 -0.75
C GLY A 33 -15.28 28.61 0.62
N ASP A 34 -15.49 29.76 1.24
CA ASP A 34 -16.05 29.90 2.61
C ASP A 34 -17.42 29.24 2.77
N GLU A 35 -18.28 29.37 1.76
CA GLU A 35 -19.63 28.82 1.79
C GLU A 35 -19.67 27.30 1.95
N LYS A 36 -18.78 26.59 1.23
CA LYS A 36 -18.67 25.13 1.35
C LYS A 36 -18.15 24.70 2.70
N VAL A 37 -17.17 25.42 3.25
CA VAL A 37 -16.62 25.14 4.58
C VAL A 37 -17.66 25.38 5.68
N VAL A 38 -18.46 26.44 5.56
CA VAL A 38 -19.60 26.70 6.49
C VAL A 38 -20.60 25.56 6.47
N ARG A 39 -20.94 25.02 5.29
CA ARG A 39 -21.88 23.89 5.17
C ARG A 39 -21.32 22.63 5.87
N ILE A 40 -20.05 22.31 5.67
CA ILE A 40 -19.38 21.19 6.34
C ILE A 40 -19.36 21.42 7.85
N ALA A 41 -18.93 22.61 8.30
CA ALA A 41 -18.85 22.95 9.71
C ALA A 41 -20.22 22.87 10.41
N SER A 42 -21.28 23.31 9.73
CA SER A 42 -22.65 23.21 10.25
C SER A 42 -23.10 21.76 10.42
N ALA A 43 -22.88 20.90 9.43
CA ALA A 43 -23.21 19.47 9.51
C ALA A 43 -22.50 18.79 10.69
N VAL A 44 -21.21 19.11 10.90
CA VAL A 44 -20.41 18.60 12.03
C VAL A 44 -20.99 19.10 13.38
N LEU A 45 -21.35 20.38 13.48
CA LEU A 45 -21.88 20.95 14.72
C LEU A 45 -23.27 20.39 15.07
N ASP A 46 -24.10 20.16 14.09
CA ASP A 46 -25.44 19.62 14.25
C ASP A 46 -25.45 18.11 14.56
N GLY A 47 -24.31 17.46 14.46
CA GLY A 47 -24.17 16.01 14.66
C GLY A 47 -24.88 15.20 13.58
N THR A 48 -25.09 15.79 12.42
CA THR A 48 -25.67 15.17 11.21
C THR A 48 -24.55 14.74 10.24
N GLU A 49 -23.31 14.67 10.71
CA GLU A 49 -22.16 14.32 9.88
C GLU A 49 -22.29 12.87 9.38
N ASP A 50 -22.64 12.79 8.12
CA ASP A 50 -22.38 11.62 7.31
C ASP A 50 -20.95 11.76 6.75
N PRO A 51 -20.08 10.75 6.82
CA PRO A 51 -18.77 10.78 6.17
C PRO A 51 -18.83 11.20 4.69
N GLU A 52 -19.93 10.94 4.00
CA GLU A 52 -20.14 11.33 2.61
C GLU A 52 -20.35 12.84 2.42
N VAL A 53 -20.73 13.60 3.45
CA VAL A 53 -20.93 15.06 3.33
C VAL A 53 -19.68 15.78 2.84
N TRP A 54 -18.53 15.32 3.24
CA TRP A 54 -17.25 15.85 2.78
C TRP A 54 -17.04 15.63 1.30
N TYR A 55 -17.32 14.40 0.85
CA TYR A 55 -17.19 14.03 -0.55
C TYR A 55 -18.19 14.78 -1.44
N ASP A 56 -19.43 14.88 -1.02
CA ASP A 56 -20.50 15.58 -1.76
C ASP A 56 -20.19 17.08 -1.95
N ILE A 57 -19.53 17.71 -0.98
CA ILE A 57 -19.23 19.14 -1.02
C ILE A 57 -17.91 19.44 -1.73
N THR A 58 -16.89 18.60 -1.54
CA THR A 58 -15.52 18.88 -1.98
C THR A 58 -15.01 17.94 -3.09
N GLY A 59 -15.71 16.83 -3.32
CA GLY A 59 -15.22 15.75 -4.18
C GLY A 59 -14.13 14.89 -3.53
N SER A 60 -13.93 15.01 -2.19
CA SER A 60 -12.88 14.27 -1.47
C SER A 60 -13.33 13.92 -0.06
N SER A 61 -12.94 12.73 0.41
CA SER A 61 -13.16 12.36 1.82
C SER A 61 -12.31 13.22 2.76
N ILE A 62 -12.72 13.34 4.03
CA ILE A 62 -11.96 14.09 5.04
C ILE A 62 -10.51 13.59 5.17
N HIS A 63 -10.28 12.28 5.06
CA HIS A 63 -8.95 11.70 5.10
C HIS A 63 -8.06 12.18 3.95
N VAL A 64 -8.62 12.26 2.75
CA VAL A 64 -7.92 12.79 1.58
C VAL A 64 -7.65 14.28 1.73
N LEU A 65 -8.63 15.06 2.19
CA LEU A 65 -8.46 16.49 2.43
C LEU A 65 -7.35 16.76 3.45
N TRP A 66 -7.27 15.95 4.51
CA TRP A 66 -6.20 16.04 5.49
C TRP A 66 -4.83 15.72 4.90
N LEU A 67 -4.72 14.66 4.08
CA LEU A 67 -3.47 14.31 3.39
C LEU A 67 -3.04 15.42 2.42
N MET A 68 -4.00 16.01 1.67
CA MET A 68 -3.73 17.15 0.79
C MET A 68 -3.22 18.37 1.57
N TYR A 69 -3.85 18.68 2.71
CA TYR A 69 -3.41 19.76 3.59
C TYR A 69 -1.99 19.50 4.12
N CYS A 70 -1.69 18.30 4.59
CA CYS A 70 -0.34 17.92 5.05
C CYS A 70 0.70 18.09 3.95
N ARG A 71 0.36 17.70 2.72
CA ARG A 71 1.23 17.87 1.55
C ARG A 71 1.47 19.34 1.23
N ASP A 72 0.40 20.13 1.13
CA ASP A 72 0.45 21.53 0.68
C ASP A 72 1.10 22.45 1.72
N SER A 73 0.93 22.16 3.01
CA SER A 73 1.50 22.95 4.11
C SER A 73 2.85 22.45 4.63
N GLY A 74 3.36 21.32 4.09
CA GLY A 74 4.58 20.68 4.60
C GLY A 74 4.44 20.14 6.03
N PHE A 75 3.20 20.06 6.54
CA PHE A 75 2.92 19.67 7.90
C PHE A 75 3.02 18.14 8.05
N GLN A 76 3.89 17.68 8.96
CA GLN A 76 4.06 16.26 9.26
C GLN A 76 4.39 15.38 8.05
N GLN A 77 5.48 15.68 7.38
CA GLN A 77 5.96 14.94 6.20
C GLN A 77 5.99 13.41 6.40
N TYR A 78 6.22 12.92 7.62
CA TYR A 78 6.19 11.49 7.94
C TYR A 78 4.81 10.83 7.74
N ARG A 79 3.70 11.57 7.80
CA ARG A 79 2.33 11.06 7.55
C ARG A 79 2.04 10.83 6.07
N LEU A 80 2.90 11.34 5.19
CA LEU A 80 2.81 11.12 3.75
C LEU A 80 3.66 9.91 3.29
N GLN A 81 4.40 9.29 4.19
CA GLN A 81 5.09 8.04 3.89
C GLN A 81 4.07 6.96 3.50
N ASN A 82 4.37 6.22 2.44
CA ASN A 82 3.50 5.18 1.86
C ASN A 82 2.14 5.72 1.35
N VAL A 83 2.07 7.01 0.99
CA VAL A 83 0.91 7.61 0.33
C VAL A 83 1.28 7.91 -1.12
N TYR A 84 0.59 7.27 -2.05
CA TYR A 84 0.81 7.34 -3.48
C TYR A 84 -0.37 8.03 -4.16
N TRP A 85 -0.09 9.04 -4.96
CA TRP A 85 -1.10 9.87 -5.61
C TRP A 85 -1.23 9.44 -7.06
N LYS A 86 -2.47 9.14 -7.49
CA LYS A 86 -2.77 8.81 -8.88
C LYS A 86 -3.98 9.62 -9.36
N GLU A 87 -4.06 9.86 -10.64
CA GLU A 87 -5.22 10.48 -11.26
C GLU A 87 -6.30 9.43 -11.50
N ALA A 88 -7.57 9.81 -11.30
CA ALA A 88 -8.69 8.96 -11.66
C ALA A 88 -8.92 8.99 -13.17
N GLY A 89 -9.42 7.89 -13.73
CA GLY A 89 -9.89 7.88 -15.10
C GLY A 89 -11.01 8.91 -15.36
N GLU A 90 -11.24 9.26 -16.64
CA GLU A 90 -12.20 10.29 -17.05
C GLU A 90 -13.64 9.98 -16.62
N ASP A 91 -13.99 8.70 -16.45
CA ASP A 91 -15.33 8.27 -16.02
C ASP A 91 -15.54 8.32 -14.49
N GLY A 92 -14.52 8.74 -13.73
CA GLY A 92 -14.54 8.85 -12.28
C GLY A 92 -14.61 7.51 -11.54
N LYS A 93 -14.50 6.38 -12.24
CA LYS A 93 -14.37 5.06 -11.62
C LYS A 93 -12.93 4.83 -11.19
N ILE A 94 -12.75 4.00 -10.18
CA ILE A 94 -11.45 3.52 -9.72
C ILE A 94 -11.45 2.01 -9.91
N VAL A 95 -10.50 1.53 -10.72
CA VAL A 95 -10.34 0.10 -11.02
C VAL A 95 -9.09 -0.41 -10.33
N LEU A 96 -9.25 -1.42 -9.48
CA LEU A 96 -8.16 -2.08 -8.78
C LEU A 96 -7.94 -3.45 -9.40
N GLY A 97 -6.70 -3.74 -9.83
CA GLY A 97 -6.27 -5.04 -10.29
C GLY A 97 -5.52 -5.78 -9.18
N PHE A 98 -5.85 -7.05 -9.01
CA PHE A 98 -5.11 -7.95 -8.11
C PHE A 98 -4.73 -9.20 -8.87
N ALA A 99 -3.44 -9.50 -8.92
CA ALA A 99 -2.96 -10.81 -9.36
C ALA A 99 -2.52 -11.62 -8.15
N GLY A 100 -2.74 -12.92 -8.21
CA GLY A 100 -2.31 -13.86 -7.18
C GLY A 100 -0.79 -14.06 -7.19
N ASP A 101 -0.40 -15.26 -6.81
CA ASP A 101 0.99 -15.64 -6.60
C ASP A 101 1.81 -15.53 -7.91
N ILE A 102 2.65 -14.51 -7.98
CA ILE A 102 3.67 -14.44 -9.03
C ILE A 102 4.93 -15.13 -8.56
N ASN A 103 5.62 -15.81 -9.47
CA ASN A 103 6.86 -16.51 -9.16
C ASN A 103 7.85 -16.39 -10.33
N PHE A 104 8.94 -15.67 -10.09
CA PHE A 104 10.06 -15.49 -11.01
C PHE A 104 11.28 -16.33 -10.61
N ALA A 105 11.11 -17.41 -9.84
CA ALA A 105 12.22 -18.23 -9.41
C ALA A 105 12.98 -18.85 -10.59
N ASP A 106 14.30 -18.71 -10.61
CA ASP A 106 15.19 -19.03 -11.73
C ASP A 106 15.13 -20.49 -12.15
N ASP A 107 14.97 -21.38 -11.18
CA ASP A 107 14.91 -22.83 -11.38
C ASP A 107 13.48 -23.37 -11.52
N TRP A 108 12.48 -22.47 -11.66
CA TRP A 108 11.10 -22.88 -11.83
C TRP A 108 10.71 -22.95 -13.31
N TYR A 109 9.89 -23.94 -13.66
CA TYR A 109 9.54 -24.23 -15.06
C TYR A 109 8.93 -23.05 -15.82
N THR A 110 8.27 -22.10 -15.14
CA THR A 110 7.71 -20.90 -15.77
C THR A 110 8.81 -19.98 -16.29
N MET A 111 9.87 -19.75 -15.49
CA MET A 111 11.03 -18.97 -15.91
C MET A 111 11.85 -19.68 -16.97
N GLU A 112 12.02 -20.99 -16.86
CA GLU A 112 12.64 -21.78 -17.93
C GLU A 112 11.88 -21.68 -19.26
N TYR A 113 10.55 -21.63 -19.22
CA TYR A 113 9.72 -21.43 -20.41
C TYR A 113 9.92 -20.01 -20.97
N MET A 114 9.83 -18.98 -20.13
CA MET A 114 10.04 -17.58 -20.50
C MET A 114 11.39 -17.35 -21.17
N ASN A 115 12.46 -17.90 -20.58
CA ASN A 115 13.83 -17.73 -21.07
C ASN A 115 14.09 -18.40 -22.43
N ARG A 116 13.19 -19.28 -22.90
CA ARG A 116 13.24 -19.89 -24.24
C ARG A 116 12.46 -19.09 -25.29
N GLN A 117 11.67 -18.09 -24.88
CA GLN A 117 10.88 -17.28 -25.79
C GLN A 117 11.74 -16.20 -26.45
N THR A 118 11.38 -15.81 -27.67
CA THR A 118 12.12 -14.79 -28.43
C THR A 118 11.99 -13.42 -27.80
N ASN A 119 10.79 -13.06 -27.30
CA ASN A 119 10.49 -11.78 -26.66
C ASN A 119 10.33 -11.93 -25.13
N GLY A 120 10.86 -13.03 -24.55
CA GLY A 120 10.79 -13.26 -23.12
C GLY A 120 9.36 -13.30 -22.58
N ILE A 121 9.09 -12.51 -21.56
CA ILE A 121 7.80 -12.49 -20.85
C ILE A 121 6.62 -12.09 -21.74
N TYR A 122 6.83 -11.28 -22.78
CA TYR A 122 5.78 -10.85 -23.69
C TYR A 122 5.21 -12.00 -24.54
N ASP A 123 5.96 -13.07 -24.76
CA ASP A 123 5.46 -14.26 -25.43
C ASP A 123 4.75 -15.25 -24.48
N CYS A 124 4.74 -14.96 -23.17
CA CYS A 124 4.10 -15.78 -22.14
C CYS A 124 2.66 -15.37 -21.84
N PHE A 125 2.24 -14.17 -22.25
CA PHE A 125 0.93 -13.61 -21.97
C PHE A 125 0.31 -13.03 -23.26
N SER A 126 -1.02 -13.05 -23.35
CA SER A 126 -1.69 -12.37 -24.45
C SER A 126 -1.59 -10.85 -24.29
N GLU A 127 -1.55 -10.14 -25.42
CA GLU A 127 -1.57 -8.67 -25.43
C GLU A 127 -2.80 -8.11 -24.70
N ASP A 128 -3.97 -8.76 -24.88
CA ASP A 128 -5.21 -8.35 -24.20
C ASP A 128 -5.07 -8.44 -22.67
N LEU A 129 -4.49 -9.52 -22.15
CA LEU A 129 -4.30 -9.68 -20.71
C LEU A 129 -3.32 -8.63 -20.15
N LEU A 130 -2.19 -8.43 -20.82
CA LEU A 130 -1.23 -7.38 -20.40
C LEU A 130 -1.87 -6.00 -20.44
N SER A 131 -2.65 -5.70 -21.47
CA SER A 131 -3.39 -4.44 -21.61
C SER A 131 -4.41 -4.26 -20.46
N GLU A 132 -5.17 -5.29 -20.14
CA GLU A 132 -6.12 -5.28 -19.00
C GLU A 132 -5.41 -4.97 -17.68
N MET A 133 -4.27 -5.62 -17.43
CA MET A 133 -3.49 -5.41 -16.20
C MET A 133 -2.89 -4.00 -16.13
N GLN A 134 -2.38 -3.48 -17.25
CA GLN A 134 -1.76 -2.17 -17.33
C GLN A 134 -2.76 -0.99 -17.27
N ASN A 135 -4.04 -1.24 -17.60
CA ASN A 135 -5.07 -0.21 -17.67
C ASN A 135 -5.88 -0.04 -16.38
N VAL A 136 -5.56 -0.77 -15.31
CA VAL A 136 -6.16 -0.52 -14.00
C VAL A 136 -5.52 0.69 -13.30
N ASP A 137 -6.26 1.35 -12.41
CA ASP A 137 -5.71 2.50 -11.65
C ASP A 137 -4.65 2.09 -10.65
N VAL A 138 -4.78 0.92 -10.04
CA VAL A 138 -3.77 0.31 -9.14
C VAL A 138 -3.69 -1.18 -9.41
N MET A 139 -2.50 -1.65 -9.76
CA MET A 139 -2.19 -3.06 -9.92
C MET A 139 -1.37 -3.58 -8.75
N VAL A 140 -1.88 -4.57 -8.03
CA VAL A 140 -1.23 -5.19 -6.88
C VAL A 140 -0.99 -6.67 -7.14
N MET A 141 0.24 -7.14 -6.91
CA MET A 141 0.63 -8.53 -7.13
C MET A 141 1.18 -9.17 -5.84
N ASN A 142 0.91 -10.45 -5.62
CA ASN A 142 1.55 -11.19 -4.53
C ASN A 142 2.91 -11.70 -4.99
N ASN A 143 3.99 -11.09 -4.47
CA ASN A 143 5.37 -11.50 -4.75
C ASN A 143 5.72 -12.70 -3.87
N GLU A 144 5.59 -13.89 -4.41
CA GLU A 144 5.68 -15.15 -3.65
C GLU A 144 7.03 -15.86 -3.86
N PHE A 145 8.10 -15.13 -3.71
CA PHE A 145 9.49 -15.60 -3.80
C PHE A 145 10.45 -14.58 -3.19
N THR A 146 11.72 -14.95 -3.12
CA THR A 146 12.81 -14.11 -2.59
C THR A 146 13.64 -13.54 -3.74
N TYR A 147 13.93 -12.23 -3.75
CA TYR A 147 14.97 -11.66 -4.61
C TYR A 147 16.33 -11.73 -3.91
N ALA A 148 17.28 -12.45 -4.49
CA ALA A 148 18.66 -12.50 -4.01
C ALA A 148 19.61 -12.97 -5.12
N GLU A 149 20.85 -12.48 -5.10
CA GLU A 149 21.91 -12.99 -5.98
C GLU A 149 22.13 -14.49 -5.80
N SER A 150 22.39 -15.19 -6.88
CA SER A 150 22.67 -16.62 -6.83
C SER A 150 23.89 -16.92 -5.94
N GLY A 151 23.70 -17.83 -4.99
CA GLY A 151 24.74 -18.22 -4.03
C GLY A 151 25.04 -17.21 -2.92
N SER A 152 24.33 -16.08 -2.84
CA SER A 152 24.50 -15.10 -1.76
C SER A 152 23.74 -15.47 -0.48
N VAL A 153 22.70 -16.30 -0.62
CA VAL A 153 21.81 -16.73 0.47
C VAL A 153 21.58 -18.23 0.44
N GLU A 154 21.30 -18.82 1.60
CA GLU A 154 21.00 -20.24 1.73
C GLU A 154 19.51 -20.48 1.99
N ALA A 155 18.94 -21.48 1.33
CA ALA A 155 17.55 -21.87 1.53
C ALA A 155 17.31 -22.37 2.96
N VAL A 156 16.16 -22.05 3.54
CA VAL A 156 15.77 -22.53 4.87
C VAL A 156 15.74 -24.05 4.92
N PRO A 157 16.53 -24.71 5.79
CA PRO A 157 16.66 -26.16 5.79
C PRO A 157 15.34 -26.88 6.04
N GLY A 158 15.04 -27.86 5.18
CA GLY A 158 13.88 -28.73 5.31
C GLY A 158 12.57 -28.12 4.82
N LYS A 159 12.58 -26.97 4.17
CA LYS A 159 11.46 -26.46 3.39
C LYS A 159 11.40 -27.21 2.05
N ALA A 160 10.22 -27.68 1.65
CA ALA A 160 10.05 -28.55 0.47
C ALA A 160 10.24 -27.79 -0.85
N TYR A 161 9.80 -26.53 -0.89
CA TYR A 161 9.92 -25.64 -2.04
C TYR A 161 10.46 -24.31 -1.58
N THR A 162 11.46 -23.81 -2.28
CA THR A 162 12.11 -22.53 -2.02
C THR A 162 12.29 -21.80 -3.34
N PHE A 163 11.82 -20.57 -3.42
CA PHE A 163 11.78 -19.78 -4.63
C PHE A 163 12.71 -18.58 -4.52
N ARG A 164 13.67 -18.48 -5.45
CA ARG A 164 14.60 -17.36 -5.55
C ARG A 164 14.66 -16.86 -6.99
N ALA A 165 14.54 -15.57 -7.16
CA ALA A 165 14.76 -14.87 -8.42
C ALA A 165 16.01 -14.00 -8.31
N ASP A 166 16.68 -13.75 -9.42
CA ASP A 166 17.74 -12.75 -9.47
C ASP A 166 17.16 -11.34 -9.26
N PRO A 167 17.90 -10.42 -8.60
CA PRO A 167 17.41 -9.06 -8.35
C PRO A 167 17.01 -8.30 -9.62
N GLU A 168 17.62 -8.59 -10.76
CA GLU A 168 17.29 -7.97 -12.05
C GLU A 168 15.87 -8.29 -12.51
N ASP A 169 15.31 -9.43 -12.12
CA ASP A 169 13.95 -9.84 -12.49
C ASP A 169 12.85 -8.96 -11.86
N VAL A 170 13.20 -8.06 -10.92
CA VAL A 170 12.28 -7.06 -10.40
C VAL A 170 11.70 -6.16 -11.52
N GLU A 171 12.45 -5.97 -12.60
CA GLU A 171 12.01 -5.19 -13.75
C GLU A 171 10.80 -5.82 -14.46
N LEU A 172 10.61 -7.14 -14.35
CA LEU A 172 9.46 -7.85 -14.92
C LEU A 172 8.13 -7.37 -14.33
N LEU A 173 8.12 -6.84 -13.10
CA LEU A 173 6.93 -6.26 -12.49
C LEU A 173 6.35 -5.10 -13.32
N SER A 174 7.20 -4.34 -13.99
CA SER A 174 6.79 -3.20 -14.82
C SER A 174 5.96 -3.64 -16.04
N VAL A 175 6.20 -4.84 -16.56
CA VAL A 175 5.47 -5.39 -17.72
C VAL A 175 3.98 -5.54 -17.41
N PHE A 176 3.63 -5.78 -16.17
CA PHE A 176 2.24 -5.93 -15.70
C PHE A 176 1.62 -4.61 -15.20
N GLY A 177 2.35 -3.50 -15.26
CA GLY A 177 1.89 -2.24 -14.68
C GLY A 177 1.79 -2.26 -13.16
N THR A 178 2.64 -3.05 -12.48
CA THR A 178 2.59 -3.26 -11.02
C THR A 178 2.86 -1.97 -10.26
N ASP A 179 1.90 -1.54 -9.44
CA ASP A 179 2.02 -0.37 -8.56
C ASP A 179 2.51 -0.74 -7.16
N ALA A 180 2.25 -1.96 -6.72
CA ALA A 180 2.68 -2.44 -5.42
C ALA A 180 2.69 -3.97 -5.36
N VAL A 181 3.48 -4.51 -4.44
CA VAL A 181 3.48 -5.94 -4.15
C VAL A 181 3.10 -6.23 -2.69
N THR A 182 2.45 -7.38 -2.48
CA THR A 182 2.22 -7.96 -1.16
C THR A 182 3.30 -9.00 -0.86
N LEU A 183 3.80 -9.00 0.38
CA LEU A 183 4.89 -9.87 0.83
C LEU A 183 4.51 -10.78 1.99
N ALA A 184 3.29 -10.66 2.55
CA ALA A 184 2.86 -11.52 3.63
C ALA A 184 2.43 -12.90 3.10
N ASN A 185 3.39 -13.71 2.69
CA ASN A 185 3.20 -15.07 2.22
C ASN A 185 4.27 -16.00 2.83
N ASN A 186 4.22 -17.27 2.48
CA ASN A 186 5.14 -18.27 3.02
C ASN A 186 6.45 -18.39 2.24
N HIS A 187 6.57 -17.75 1.07
CA HIS A 187 7.75 -17.87 0.22
C HIS A 187 8.70 -16.68 0.23
N VAL A 188 8.28 -15.51 0.74
CA VAL A 188 9.18 -14.35 0.88
C VAL A 188 10.34 -14.61 1.86
N TYR A 189 10.20 -15.64 2.72
CA TYR A 189 11.19 -16.02 3.75
C TYR A 189 11.90 -17.34 3.42
N ASP A 190 11.87 -17.79 2.18
CA ASP A 190 12.45 -19.08 1.73
C ASP A 190 13.96 -19.18 1.95
N TYR A 191 14.63 -18.05 1.94
CA TYR A 191 16.06 -17.89 2.18
C TYR A 191 16.34 -17.13 3.49
N GLY A 192 15.45 -17.29 4.46
CA GLY A 192 15.63 -16.74 5.80
C GLY A 192 15.61 -15.22 5.86
N GLU A 193 16.23 -14.70 6.90
CA GLU A 193 16.33 -13.27 7.16
C GLU A 193 17.11 -12.53 6.07
N GLU A 194 18.25 -13.09 5.66
CA GLU A 194 19.10 -12.49 4.63
C GLU A 194 18.36 -12.37 3.29
N GLY A 195 17.62 -13.42 2.91
CA GLY A 195 16.81 -13.42 1.69
C GLY A 195 15.67 -12.40 1.76
N LEU A 196 14.98 -12.31 2.89
CA LEU A 196 13.94 -11.28 3.09
C LEU A 196 14.54 -9.87 2.98
N LEU A 197 15.63 -9.58 3.68
CA LEU A 197 16.28 -8.26 3.62
C LEU A 197 16.74 -7.90 2.21
N SER A 198 17.28 -8.87 1.48
CA SER A 198 17.64 -8.69 0.05
C SER A 198 16.42 -8.35 -0.80
N THR A 199 15.28 -9.02 -0.57
CA THR A 199 14.01 -8.73 -1.25
C THR A 199 13.53 -7.31 -0.98
N LEU A 200 13.55 -6.87 0.29
CA LEU A 200 13.15 -5.51 0.67
C LEU A 200 14.05 -4.45 0.02
N ASP A 201 15.36 -4.70 -0.02
CA ASP A 201 16.33 -3.81 -0.65
C ASP A 201 16.15 -3.73 -2.16
N CYS A 202 15.90 -4.88 -2.80
CA CYS A 202 15.61 -4.96 -4.23
C CYS A 202 14.37 -4.14 -4.62
N LEU A 203 13.26 -4.31 -3.91
CA LEU A 203 12.01 -3.57 -4.15
C LEU A 203 12.18 -2.07 -3.88
N ARG A 204 12.93 -1.67 -2.84
CA ARG A 204 13.24 -0.26 -2.55
C ARG A 204 14.08 0.38 -3.67
N LYS A 205 15.08 -0.33 -4.19
CA LYS A 205 15.92 0.15 -5.31
C LYS A 205 15.13 0.31 -6.61
N ALA A 206 14.17 -0.57 -6.82
CA ALA A 206 13.26 -0.52 -7.98
C ALA A 206 12.09 0.48 -7.79
N ASP A 207 12.00 1.16 -6.64
CA ASP A 207 10.90 2.06 -6.27
C ASP A 207 9.52 1.37 -6.32
N ILE A 208 9.47 0.08 -5.99
CA ILE A 208 8.23 -0.71 -5.93
C ILE A 208 7.68 -0.70 -4.50
N PRO A 209 6.52 -0.10 -4.25
CA PRO A 209 5.86 -0.13 -2.96
C PRO A 209 5.50 -1.55 -2.53
N TYR A 210 5.66 -1.86 -1.23
CA TYR A 210 5.32 -3.17 -0.70
C TYR A 210 4.71 -3.07 0.71
N THR A 211 3.96 -4.11 1.11
CA THR A 211 3.38 -4.27 2.45
C THR A 211 3.35 -5.73 2.86
N GLY A 212 3.30 -6.00 4.15
CA GLY A 212 3.15 -7.36 4.69
C GLY A 212 4.44 -8.02 5.14
N ALA A 213 5.59 -7.42 4.87
CA ALA A 213 6.89 -7.82 5.43
C ALA A 213 7.77 -6.60 5.67
N GLY A 214 8.78 -6.73 6.53
CA GLY A 214 9.66 -5.62 6.85
C GLY A 214 10.83 -6.03 7.75
N GLU A 215 11.75 -5.09 7.99
CA GLU A 215 12.89 -5.26 8.90
C GLU A 215 12.46 -5.35 10.37
N ASN A 216 11.22 -4.97 10.65
CA ASN A 216 10.58 -5.04 11.95
C ASN A 216 9.07 -4.99 11.80
N ARG A 217 8.34 -5.16 12.92
CA ARG A 217 6.87 -5.15 12.94
C ARG A 217 6.28 -3.87 12.38
N LYS A 218 6.84 -2.71 12.71
CA LYS A 218 6.35 -1.41 12.23
C LYS A 218 6.37 -1.33 10.70
N GLU A 219 7.42 -1.83 10.07
CA GLU A 219 7.51 -1.85 8.63
C GLU A 219 6.61 -2.94 8.00
N ALA A 220 6.60 -4.15 8.59
CA ALA A 220 5.75 -5.24 8.11
C ALA A 220 4.24 -4.89 8.16
N SER A 221 3.83 -4.07 9.12
CA SER A 221 2.44 -3.62 9.29
C SER A 221 2.10 -2.31 8.57
N LYS A 222 3.04 -1.73 7.81
CA LYS A 222 2.77 -0.48 7.10
C LYS A 222 1.60 -0.62 6.12
N ILE A 223 0.74 0.37 6.13
CA ILE A 223 -0.40 0.48 5.22
C ILE A 223 0.04 1.25 3.98
N LEU A 224 -0.14 0.68 2.80
CA LEU A 224 -0.02 1.43 1.56
C LEU A 224 -1.32 2.18 1.30
N SER A 225 -1.24 3.47 1.04
CA SER A 225 -2.40 4.31 0.76
C SER A 225 -2.30 4.90 -0.64
N PHE A 226 -3.26 4.56 -1.51
CA PHE A 226 -3.41 5.19 -2.81
C PHE A 226 -4.51 6.25 -2.74
N VAL A 227 -4.21 7.46 -3.19
CA VAL A 227 -5.17 8.55 -3.25
C VAL A 227 -5.53 8.80 -4.70
N ILE A 228 -6.77 8.49 -5.07
CA ILE A 228 -7.27 8.51 -6.44
C ILE A 228 -8.67 9.14 -6.44
N GLY A 229 -8.90 10.12 -7.30
CA GLY A 229 -10.24 10.72 -7.46
C GLY A 229 -10.88 11.22 -6.16
N GLY A 230 -10.07 11.75 -5.24
CA GLY A 230 -10.55 12.24 -3.94
C GLY A 230 -10.84 11.14 -2.90
N ARG A 231 -10.52 9.87 -3.18
CA ARG A 231 -10.70 8.74 -2.26
C ARG A 231 -9.34 8.16 -1.84
N LYS A 232 -9.26 7.64 -0.62
CA LYS A 232 -8.10 6.91 -0.11
C LYS A 232 -8.41 5.42 -0.11
N ILE A 233 -7.53 4.64 -0.75
CA ILE A 233 -7.57 3.18 -0.77
C ILE A 233 -6.40 2.70 0.05
N ALA A 234 -6.67 1.90 1.09
CA ALA A 234 -5.66 1.35 1.96
C ALA A 234 -5.44 -0.14 1.64
N ILE A 235 -4.19 -0.55 1.48
CA ILE A 235 -3.80 -1.94 1.21
C ILE A 235 -2.95 -2.43 2.37
N VAL A 236 -3.37 -3.56 2.94
CA VAL A 236 -2.66 -4.28 4.00
C VAL A 236 -2.53 -5.73 3.57
N SER A 237 -1.35 -6.31 3.76
CA SER A 237 -1.08 -7.72 3.51
C SER A 237 -0.70 -8.42 4.80
N ALA A 238 -1.30 -9.57 5.06
CA ALA A 238 -0.99 -10.39 6.23
C ALA A 238 -1.27 -11.87 5.95
N THR A 239 -0.60 -12.78 6.66
CA THR A 239 -0.72 -14.21 6.44
C THR A 239 -0.92 -15.02 7.71
N GLN A 240 -1.50 -16.22 7.56
CA GLN A 240 -1.50 -17.27 8.59
C GLN A 240 -0.74 -18.52 8.15
N ILE A 241 -0.27 -18.54 6.91
CA ILE A 241 0.40 -19.72 6.35
C ILE A 241 1.71 -19.93 7.08
N GLU A 242 2.07 -21.20 7.27
CA GLU A 242 3.20 -21.64 8.07
C GLU A 242 3.14 -21.06 9.49
N ARG A 243 2.12 -21.50 10.24
CA ARG A 243 1.91 -21.09 11.65
C ARG A 243 3.14 -21.31 12.53
N ALA A 244 3.91 -22.35 12.25
CA ALA A 244 5.20 -22.54 12.89
C ALA A 244 6.22 -21.53 12.37
N THR A 245 6.93 -20.86 13.28
CA THR A 245 7.96 -19.87 12.96
C THR A 245 9.23 -20.46 12.33
N LYS A 246 9.27 -21.77 12.12
CA LYS A 246 10.44 -22.47 11.61
C LYS A 246 10.83 -22.04 10.19
N TYR A 247 9.83 -21.82 9.32
CA TYR A 247 10.06 -21.52 7.91
C TYR A 247 9.79 -20.04 7.58
N THR A 248 8.74 -19.48 8.14
CA THR A 248 8.38 -18.08 7.91
C THR A 248 8.20 -17.40 9.26
N LYS A 249 9.09 -16.48 9.60
CA LYS A 249 9.03 -15.73 10.86
C LYS A 249 8.01 -14.61 10.80
N GLU A 250 7.36 -14.38 11.94
CA GLU A 250 6.62 -13.15 12.19
C GLU A 250 7.60 -12.03 12.52
N ALA A 251 7.38 -10.83 11.96
CA ALA A 251 8.13 -9.65 12.31
C ALA A 251 7.90 -9.27 13.80
N THR A 252 8.97 -9.00 14.53
CA THR A 252 8.94 -8.47 15.89
C THR A 252 9.30 -6.99 15.91
N GLU A 253 9.37 -6.38 17.09
CA GLU A 253 9.80 -4.97 17.21
C GLU A 253 11.22 -4.73 16.67
N THR A 254 12.07 -5.77 16.68
CA THR A 254 13.50 -5.65 16.35
C THR A 254 13.99 -6.68 15.35
N GLU A 255 13.16 -7.63 14.93
CA GLU A 255 13.56 -8.69 13.98
C GLU A 255 12.71 -8.66 12.72
N PRO A 256 13.33 -8.90 11.55
CA PRO A 256 12.63 -8.97 10.27
C PRO A 256 11.66 -10.15 10.19
N GLY A 257 10.63 -9.95 9.38
CA GLY A 257 9.65 -11.00 9.13
C GLY A 257 8.41 -10.49 8.39
N VAL A 258 7.38 -11.34 8.37
CA VAL A 258 6.07 -11.03 7.77
C VAL A 258 5.06 -10.59 8.81
N LEU A 259 4.03 -9.86 8.39
CA LEU A 259 2.87 -9.58 9.22
C LEU A 259 2.00 -10.83 9.31
N LYS A 260 1.84 -11.37 10.54
CA LYS A 260 0.97 -12.52 10.80
C LYS A 260 -0.33 -12.11 11.51
N THR A 261 -1.40 -12.84 11.22
CA THR A 261 -2.73 -12.66 11.85
C THR A 261 -3.03 -13.74 12.90
N LEU A 262 -1.99 -14.41 13.42
CA LEU A 262 -2.15 -15.44 14.46
C LEU A 262 -2.68 -14.86 15.78
N ASN A 263 -2.39 -13.59 16.03
CA ASN A 263 -3.01 -12.79 17.09
C ASN A 263 -4.02 -11.81 16.46
N PRO A 264 -5.32 -12.14 16.42
CA PRO A 264 -6.32 -11.28 15.78
C PRO A 264 -6.42 -9.89 16.42
N ALA A 265 -6.19 -9.74 17.72
CA ALA A 265 -6.26 -8.45 18.39
C ALA A 265 -5.17 -7.50 17.89
N ALA A 266 -3.94 -7.99 17.79
CA ALA A 266 -2.81 -7.22 17.27
C ALA A 266 -2.99 -6.85 15.77
N PHE A 267 -3.57 -7.75 14.97
CA PHE A 267 -3.88 -7.44 13.57
C PHE A 267 -4.98 -6.39 13.42
N LEU A 268 -6.03 -6.47 14.27
CA LEU A 268 -7.11 -5.47 14.26
C LEU A 268 -6.62 -4.07 14.64
N GLU A 269 -5.55 -3.93 15.41
CA GLU A 269 -4.91 -2.63 15.67
C GLU A 269 -4.37 -2.02 14.36
N VAL A 270 -3.71 -2.84 13.53
CA VAL A 270 -3.22 -2.38 12.21
C VAL A 270 -4.36 -1.92 11.30
N ILE A 271 -5.49 -2.63 11.30
CA ILE A 271 -6.65 -2.27 10.45
C ILE A 271 -7.35 -1.00 10.92
N ARG A 272 -7.18 -0.59 12.18
CA ARG A 272 -7.81 0.62 12.74
C ARG A 272 -6.99 1.89 12.55
N GLU A 273 -5.72 1.77 12.17
CA GLU A 273 -4.87 2.91 11.80
C GLU A 273 -5.29 3.55 10.46
#